data_6696c23d8d5f43b3eba052c540d69fc9
#
_entry.id   6696c23d8d5f43b3eba052c540d69fc9
#
_cell.length_a   1.000
_cell.length_b   1.000
_cell.length_c   1.000
_cell.angle_alpha   90.00
_cell.angle_beta   90.00
_cell.angle_gamma   90.00
#
_symmetry.space_group_name_H-M   'P 1'
#
loop_
_entity.id
_entity.type
_entity.pdbx_description
1 polymer ?
#
loop_
_entity_poly.entity_id
_entity_poly.type
_entity_poly.pdbx_seq_one_letter_code
_entity_poly.pdbx_strand_id
1 'polypeptide(L)'
;MKAFRAPIPVLAAALLAVLLPSGCRETAETGRRTVPYVQQILSTHGHEWSLLSGFDPADPKGSIALVGPEARNRALAERFLAGDDFDNIRGNLAPDDLPDFAGERIDILTDRANTPYESFLGPGEDSLRTVTVRNFLFTIDTMLSIGAFDNERLERKENSKVVVFTSPMSAAFGAFDIDTLVRSVGRQIPVIFPSRLMFERQFDRNIPHLHVAVITDSLSAESGVYPLIFDEMAAERGLLGCGCVAFACDSVSYAGDILDSYRQAGGNMPLSAIIVDDPDADIEAIRDSFGWILHVQSEANLGYRKLMTDGFTVIDARREVTDACYKLLRRTNNFTHNISYPYSKDYITVPASSGGGYNLVELY
;
A
#
# COMPACT_ATOMS: atom_id res chain seq x y z
N MET A 1 13.25 -86.47 -9.87
CA MET A 1 13.08 -85.27 -10.64
C MET A 1 13.56 -84.07 -9.82
N LYS A 2 14.69 -83.47 -10.17
CA LYS A 2 15.37 -82.40 -9.41
C LYS A 2 14.98 -81.07 -10.01
N ALA A 3 14.36 -80.21 -9.16
CA ALA A 3 14.06 -78.83 -9.55
C ALA A 3 15.24 -77.94 -9.24
N PHE A 4 15.79 -77.29 -10.28
CA PHE A 4 16.83 -76.28 -10.19
C PHE A 4 16.27 -74.95 -9.68
N ARG A 5 16.83 -74.45 -8.60
CA ARG A 5 16.62 -73.04 -8.16
C ARG A 5 17.80 -72.21 -8.67
N ALA A 6 17.53 -71.19 -9.48
CA ALA A 6 18.49 -70.20 -9.87
C ALA A 6 18.56 -69.06 -8.81
N PRO A 7 19.74 -68.46 -8.54
CA PRO A 7 19.88 -67.37 -7.59
C PRO A 7 19.54 -66.02 -8.24
N ILE A 8 18.85 -65.19 -7.48
CA ILE A 8 18.51 -63.79 -7.79
C ILE A 8 19.74 -62.93 -7.47
N PRO A 9 20.26 -62.11 -8.38
CA PRO A 9 21.31 -61.17 -8.04
C PRO A 9 20.73 -59.96 -7.29
N VAL A 10 21.32 -59.67 -6.12
CA VAL A 10 21.08 -58.46 -5.35
C VAL A 10 21.76 -57.30 -6.07
N LEU A 11 20.93 -56.41 -6.66
CA LEU A 11 21.38 -55.13 -7.20
C LEU A 11 21.55 -54.15 -6.04
N ALA A 12 22.78 -53.79 -5.71
CA ALA A 12 23.09 -52.70 -4.81
C ALA A 12 22.79 -51.37 -5.53
N ALA A 13 21.72 -50.70 -5.11
CA ALA A 13 21.43 -49.33 -5.56
C ALA A 13 22.35 -48.37 -4.81
N ALA A 14 23.37 -47.88 -5.51
CA ALA A 14 24.19 -46.77 -5.04
C ALA A 14 23.34 -45.49 -5.05
N LEU A 15 23.04 -44.95 -3.86
CA LEU A 15 22.39 -43.65 -3.68
C LEU A 15 23.40 -42.56 -4.03
N LEU A 16 23.32 -42.04 -5.24
CA LEU A 16 24.06 -40.85 -5.67
C LEU A 16 23.29 -39.65 -5.11
N ALA A 17 23.74 -39.11 -3.96
CA ALA A 17 23.27 -37.83 -3.44
C ALA A 17 23.76 -36.73 -4.39
N VAL A 18 22.95 -36.32 -5.32
CA VAL A 18 23.13 -35.11 -6.11
C VAL A 18 22.88 -33.94 -5.19
N LEU A 19 23.95 -33.31 -4.72
CA LEU A 19 23.92 -31.97 -4.13
C LEU A 19 23.51 -31.00 -5.22
N LEU A 20 22.19 -30.75 -5.32
CA LEU A 20 21.68 -29.63 -6.09
C LEU A 20 22.11 -28.35 -5.38
N PRO A 21 22.81 -27.43 -6.04
CA PRO A 21 23.03 -26.11 -5.48
C PRO A 21 21.66 -25.49 -5.23
N SER A 22 21.49 -24.88 -4.06
CA SER A 22 20.35 -24.05 -3.73
C SER A 22 20.34 -22.86 -4.70
N GLY A 23 19.92 -23.09 -5.91
CA GLY A 23 19.66 -22.06 -6.89
C GLY A 23 18.54 -21.20 -6.34
N CYS A 24 18.79 -19.91 -6.21
CA CYS A 24 17.76 -18.89 -6.12
C CYS A 24 16.63 -19.29 -7.07
N ARG A 25 15.43 -19.50 -6.52
CA ARG A 25 14.23 -19.57 -7.33
C ARG A 25 14.11 -18.19 -7.98
N GLU A 26 14.55 -18.07 -9.23
CA GLU A 26 14.15 -17.00 -10.09
C GLU A 26 12.62 -17.06 -10.15
N THR A 27 11.97 -16.14 -9.42
CA THR A 27 10.56 -15.86 -9.62
C THR A 27 10.41 -15.50 -11.07
N ALA A 28 9.47 -16.16 -11.77
CA ALA A 28 9.16 -15.91 -13.15
C ALA A 28 9.15 -14.39 -13.38
N GLU A 29 10.08 -13.91 -14.19
CA GLU A 29 10.13 -12.52 -14.62
C GLU A 29 8.80 -12.21 -15.28
N THR A 30 7.93 -11.48 -14.59
CA THR A 30 6.90 -10.70 -15.23
C THR A 30 7.68 -9.83 -16.19
N GLY A 31 7.45 -9.87 -17.51
CA GLY A 31 8.29 -9.19 -18.50
C GLY A 31 8.35 -7.66 -18.37
N ARG A 32 8.01 -7.12 -17.20
CA ARG A 32 8.02 -5.71 -16.80
C ARG A 32 9.46 -5.29 -16.50
N ARG A 33 9.95 -4.29 -17.24
CA ARG A 33 11.29 -3.72 -17.03
C ARG A 33 11.20 -2.53 -16.07
N THR A 34 12.25 -2.36 -15.25
CA THR A 34 12.42 -1.15 -14.42
C THR A 34 12.66 0.09 -15.28
N VAL A 35 12.25 1.25 -14.78
CA VAL A 35 12.52 2.53 -15.47
C VAL A 35 14.02 2.83 -15.54
N PRO A 36 14.48 3.63 -16.55
CA PRO A 36 15.90 3.97 -16.70
C PRO A 36 16.55 4.54 -15.45
N TYR A 37 15.81 5.32 -14.66
CA TYR A 37 16.31 5.86 -13.40
C TYR A 37 16.68 4.76 -12.39
N VAL A 38 15.83 3.75 -12.24
CA VAL A 38 16.12 2.59 -11.38
C VAL A 38 17.32 1.80 -11.90
N GLN A 39 17.40 1.58 -13.23
CA GLN A 39 18.54 0.89 -13.84
C GLN A 39 19.84 1.67 -13.60
N GLN A 40 19.79 3.00 -13.64
CA GLN A 40 20.95 3.85 -13.30
C GLN A 40 21.38 3.64 -11.85
N ILE A 41 20.45 3.69 -10.89
CA ILE A 41 20.76 3.45 -9.46
C ILE A 41 21.43 2.08 -9.26
N LEU A 42 20.86 1.04 -9.88
CA LEU A 42 21.37 -0.33 -9.78
C LEU A 42 22.74 -0.53 -10.41
N SER A 43 23.08 0.24 -11.45
CA SER A 43 24.35 0.12 -12.18
C SER A 43 25.47 1.00 -11.62
N THR A 44 25.14 2.22 -11.15
CA THR A 44 26.16 3.19 -10.71
C THR A 44 26.54 3.05 -9.24
N HIS A 45 25.64 2.49 -8.41
CA HIS A 45 25.80 2.42 -6.96
C HIS A 45 26.14 3.79 -6.33
N GLY A 46 25.48 4.86 -6.80
CA GLY A 46 25.69 6.23 -6.37
C GLY A 46 25.10 6.55 -4.99
N HIS A 47 24.71 7.83 -4.83
CA HIS A 47 24.13 8.34 -3.57
C HIS A 47 22.84 7.57 -3.18
N GLU A 48 21.92 7.38 -4.12
CA GLU A 48 20.64 6.69 -3.90
C GLU A 48 20.84 5.23 -3.45
N TRP A 49 21.79 4.54 -4.06
CA TRP A 49 22.17 3.19 -3.62
C TRP A 49 22.72 3.21 -2.19
N SER A 50 23.52 4.20 -1.83
CA SER A 50 24.09 4.34 -0.49
C SER A 50 23.02 4.60 0.55
N LEU A 51 21.98 5.40 0.25
CA LEU A 51 20.82 5.61 1.11
C LEU A 51 20.09 4.29 1.38
N LEU A 52 19.78 3.55 0.33
CA LEU A 52 19.06 2.27 0.42
C LEU A 52 19.86 1.22 1.22
N SER A 53 21.15 1.05 0.88
CA SER A 53 22.01 0.05 1.54
C SER A 53 22.37 0.41 2.98
N GLY A 54 22.40 1.70 3.31
CA GLY A 54 22.62 2.23 4.65
C GLY A 54 21.39 2.25 5.55
N PHE A 55 20.20 1.92 5.03
CA PHE A 55 18.97 1.90 5.80
C PHE A 55 19.07 0.91 6.97
N ASP A 56 18.75 1.38 8.18
CA ASP A 56 18.67 0.55 9.38
C ASP A 56 17.20 0.26 9.72
N PRO A 57 16.70 -0.96 9.49
CA PRO A 57 15.32 -1.31 9.79
C PRO A 57 15.02 -1.37 11.29
N ALA A 58 16.02 -1.31 12.15
CA ALA A 58 15.88 -1.37 13.60
C ALA A 58 15.97 0.01 14.29
N ASP A 59 16.12 1.11 13.52
CA ASP A 59 16.19 2.45 14.10
C ASP A 59 14.80 2.94 14.55
N PRO A 60 14.55 3.03 15.87
CA PRO A 60 13.25 3.46 16.39
C PRO A 60 13.00 4.97 16.24
N LYS A 61 14.03 5.76 15.89
CA LYS A 61 13.94 7.23 15.79
C LYS A 61 13.32 7.68 14.47
N GLY A 62 13.30 6.81 13.46
CA GLY A 62 12.72 7.13 12.17
C GLY A 62 11.25 7.52 12.25
N SER A 63 10.77 8.28 11.27
CA SER A 63 9.36 8.68 11.15
C SER A 63 8.51 7.64 10.41
N ILE A 64 7.19 7.83 10.45
CA ILE A 64 6.26 7.21 9.50
C ILE A 64 6.01 8.25 8.41
N ALA A 65 6.41 7.98 7.16
CA ALA A 65 6.20 8.91 6.05
C ALA A 65 4.90 8.59 5.30
N LEU A 66 4.10 9.63 5.07
CA LEU A 66 2.92 9.60 4.19
C LEU A 66 3.26 10.36 2.91
N VAL A 67 3.14 9.71 1.76
CA VAL A 67 3.61 10.23 0.48
C VAL A 67 2.49 10.24 -0.55
N GLY A 68 2.15 11.40 -1.09
CA GLY A 68 1.15 11.51 -2.14
C GLY A 68 0.42 12.85 -2.19
N PRO A 69 -0.84 12.85 -2.70
CA PRO A 69 -1.69 14.04 -2.74
C PRO A 69 -2.06 14.54 -1.34
N GLU A 70 -2.22 15.87 -1.23
CA GLU A 70 -2.44 16.54 0.06
C GLU A 70 -3.67 16.01 0.83
N ALA A 71 -4.83 15.89 0.18
CA ALA A 71 -6.06 15.45 0.84
C ALA A 71 -5.92 14.04 1.45
N ARG A 72 -5.38 13.08 0.68
CA ARG A 72 -5.17 11.71 1.14
C ARG A 72 -4.15 11.63 2.28
N ASN A 73 -3.05 12.39 2.18
CA ASN A 73 -2.04 12.46 3.24
C ASN A 73 -2.65 13.02 4.54
N ARG A 74 -3.43 14.11 4.45
CA ARG A 74 -4.07 14.73 5.62
C ARG A 74 -5.04 13.80 6.31
N ALA A 75 -5.97 13.22 5.57
CA ALA A 75 -6.96 12.30 6.12
C ALA A 75 -6.32 11.07 6.83
N LEU A 76 -5.24 10.55 6.26
CA LEU A 76 -4.52 9.45 6.90
C LEU A 76 -3.69 9.92 8.09
N ALA A 77 -3.05 11.09 8.03
CA ALA A 77 -2.30 11.67 9.14
C ALA A 77 -3.19 11.91 10.37
N GLU A 78 -4.40 12.43 10.19
CA GLU A 78 -5.38 12.60 11.27
C GLU A 78 -5.65 11.27 11.98
N ARG A 79 -5.77 10.18 11.22
CA ARG A 79 -5.97 8.85 11.80
C ARG A 79 -4.74 8.36 12.58
N PHE A 80 -3.52 8.61 12.12
CA PHE A 80 -2.29 8.31 12.86
C PHE A 80 -2.16 9.12 14.14
N LEU A 81 -2.61 10.39 14.12
CA LEU A 81 -2.46 11.29 15.26
C LEU A 81 -3.50 11.08 16.36
N ALA A 82 -4.69 10.58 16.00
CA ALA A 82 -5.82 10.50 16.94
C ALA A 82 -6.37 9.07 17.14
N GLY A 83 -5.91 8.08 16.36
CA GLY A 83 -6.40 6.70 16.46
C GLY A 83 -6.03 6.06 17.79
N ASP A 84 -7.01 5.39 18.40
CA ASP A 84 -6.90 4.60 19.62
C ASP A 84 -7.73 3.32 19.41
N ASP A 85 -7.15 2.37 18.70
CA ASP A 85 -7.77 1.06 18.44
C ASP A 85 -7.13 -0.04 19.29
N PHE A 86 -5.90 0.16 19.77
CA PHE A 86 -5.10 -0.85 20.44
C PHE A 86 -4.77 -0.44 21.89
N ASP A 87 -4.68 -1.43 22.74
CA ASP A 87 -4.01 -1.28 24.05
C ASP A 87 -2.49 -1.19 23.80
N ASN A 88 -1.91 -0.03 24.07
CA ASN A 88 -0.50 0.25 23.81
C ASN A 88 0.46 -0.65 24.59
N ILE A 89 0.01 -1.22 25.70
CA ILE A 89 0.80 -2.16 26.51
C ILE A 89 0.66 -3.59 25.96
N ARG A 90 -0.57 -4.06 25.81
CA ARG A 90 -0.87 -5.46 25.42
C ARG A 90 -0.82 -5.68 23.93
N GLY A 91 -1.16 -4.66 23.11
CA GLY A 91 -1.20 -4.72 21.67
C GLY A 91 -2.39 -5.46 21.07
N ASN A 92 -3.42 -5.71 21.85
CA ASN A 92 -4.69 -6.23 21.38
C ASN A 92 -5.64 -5.09 20.98
N LEU A 93 -6.65 -5.40 20.19
CA LEU A 93 -7.71 -4.46 19.82
C LEU A 93 -8.57 -4.12 21.04
N ALA A 94 -8.19 -3.07 21.76
CA ALA A 94 -8.90 -2.52 22.90
C ALA A 94 -8.39 -1.09 23.16
N PRO A 95 -9.19 -0.05 22.91
CA PRO A 95 -8.81 1.32 23.19
C PRO A 95 -8.40 1.50 24.66
N ASP A 96 -7.35 2.31 24.89
CA ASP A 96 -6.82 2.58 26.25
C ASP A 96 -6.72 4.07 26.60
N ASP A 97 -7.40 4.93 25.84
CA ASP A 97 -7.42 6.39 25.94
C ASP A 97 -6.07 7.06 25.60
N LEU A 98 -5.15 6.33 24.98
CA LEU A 98 -3.89 6.85 24.46
C LEU A 98 -3.79 6.61 22.95
N PRO A 99 -3.29 7.59 22.18
CA PRO A 99 -3.08 7.35 20.75
C PRO A 99 -2.16 6.14 20.49
N ASP A 100 -2.55 5.27 19.55
CA ASP A 100 -1.79 4.07 19.17
C ASP A 100 -0.33 4.35 18.79
N PHE A 101 -0.09 5.54 18.23
CA PHE A 101 1.24 5.99 17.78
C PHE A 101 1.84 7.03 18.70
N ALA A 102 1.58 6.94 20.03
CA ALA A 102 2.17 7.83 21.03
C ALA A 102 3.70 7.91 20.85
N GLY A 103 4.21 9.15 20.82
CA GLY A 103 5.64 9.45 20.64
C GLY A 103 6.14 9.42 19.19
N GLU A 104 5.36 8.86 18.26
CA GLU A 104 5.76 8.78 16.84
C GLU A 104 5.66 10.12 16.13
N ARG A 105 6.56 10.31 15.14
CA ARG A 105 6.52 11.42 14.21
C ARG A 105 5.96 10.96 12.86
N ILE A 106 5.00 11.71 12.34
CA ILE A 106 4.39 11.49 11.03
C ILE A 106 4.93 12.55 10.08
N ASP A 107 5.75 12.14 9.10
CA ASP A 107 6.23 13.02 8.05
C ASP A 107 5.26 13.02 6.88
N ILE A 108 4.61 14.16 6.63
CA ILE A 108 3.63 14.34 5.56
C ILE A 108 4.35 14.91 4.34
N LEU A 109 4.69 14.08 3.36
CA LEU A 109 5.32 14.49 2.10
C LEU A 109 4.23 14.69 1.05
N THR A 110 3.82 15.95 0.83
CA THR A 110 2.86 16.33 -0.20
C THR A 110 3.57 16.60 -1.51
N ASP A 111 3.27 15.81 -2.54
CA ASP A 111 3.90 15.95 -3.85
C ASP A 111 3.20 17.01 -4.71
N ARG A 112 3.43 18.28 -4.39
CA ARG A 112 2.83 19.42 -5.13
C ARG A 112 3.41 19.60 -6.52
N ALA A 113 4.65 19.19 -6.75
CA ALA A 113 5.31 19.36 -8.04
C ALA A 113 4.73 18.45 -9.14
N ASN A 114 4.14 17.30 -8.76
CA ASN A 114 3.76 16.26 -9.71
C ASN A 114 2.27 15.83 -9.63
N THR A 115 1.51 16.29 -8.64
CA THR A 115 0.06 16.02 -8.57
C THR A 115 -0.75 16.94 -9.48
N PRO A 116 -1.87 16.48 -10.08
CA PRO A 116 -2.47 15.15 -9.93
C PRO A 116 -1.73 14.07 -10.75
N TYR A 117 -1.53 12.89 -10.15
CA TYR A 117 -0.80 11.79 -10.79
C TYR A 117 -1.53 11.19 -11.99
N GLU A 118 -2.83 11.33 -12.08
CA GLU A 118 -3.67 10.90 -13.19
C GLU A 118 -3.28 11.59 -14.50
N SER A 119 -2.65 12.77 -14.44
CA SER A 119 -2.10 13.48 -15.60
C SER A 119 -0.97 12.73 -16.33
N PHE A 120 -0.37 11.72 -15.68
CA PHE A 120 0.70 10.89 -16.26
C PHE A 120 0.17 9.67 -17.01
N LEU A 121 -1.14 9.37 -16.98
CA LEU A 121 -1.68 8.20 -17.67
C LEU A 121 -1.38 8.19 -19.18
N GLY A 122 -1.09 7.01 -19.71
CA GLY A 122 -0.69 6.83 -21.09
C GLY A 122 0.81 7.07 -21.29
N PRO A 123 1.25 8.03 -22.14
CA PRO A 123 2.67 8.18 -22.46
C PRO A 123 3.56 8.67 -21.29
N GLY A 124 2.95 9.11 -20.19
CA GLY A 124 3.65 9.60 -19.00
C GLY A 124 3.91 8.55 -17.92
N GLU A 125 3.48 7.30 -18.06
CA GLU A 125 3.57 6.28 -17.01
C GLU A 125 4.98 6.05 -16.48
N ASP A 126 6.00 6.00 -17.34
CA ASP A 126 7.40 5.86 -16.91
C ASP A 126 7.90 7.09 -16.13
N SER A 127 7.32 8.26 -16.39
CA SER A 127 7.60 9.47 -15.61
C SER A 127 6.99 9.36 -14.21
N LEU A 128 5.75 8.88 -14.10
CA LEU A 128 5.10 8.63 -12.79
C LEU A 128 5.87 7.58 -11.98
N ARG A 129 6.33 6.51 -12.60
CA ARG A 129 7.19 5.50 -11.97
C ARG A 129 8.46 6.12 -11.41
N THR A 130 9.10 6.99 -12.20
CA THR A 130 10.30 7.73 -11.78
C THR A 130 10.00 8.69 -10.62
N VAL A 131 8.88 9.42 -10.67
CA VAL A 131 8.42 10.30 -9.60
C VAL A 131 8.20 9.51 -8.30
N THR A 132 7.52 8.37 -8.38
CA THR A 132 7.25 7.52 -7.21
C THR A 132 8.55 7.03 -6.57
N VAL A 133 9.54 6.60 -7.37
CA VAL A 133 10.86 6.20 -6.86
C VAL A 133 11.60 7.38 -6.21
N ARG A 134 11.58 8.56 -6.81
CA ARG A 134 12.21 9.75 -6.21
C ARG A 134 11.57 10.14 -4.89
N ASN A 135 10.24 10.12 -4.83
CA ASN A 135 9.51 10.39 -3.60
C ASN A 135 9.84 9.37 -2.50
N PHE A 136 10.00 8.08 -2.87
CA PHE A 136 10.50 7.07 -1.95
C PHE A 136 11.89 7.41 -1.41
N LEU A 137 12.82 7.78 -2.27
CA LEU A 137 14.17 8.15 -1.86
C LEU A 137 14.17 9.38 -0.95
N PHE A 138 13.31 10.37 -1.18
CA PHE A 138 13.15 11.52 -0.28
C PHE A 138 12.72 11.13 1.14
N THR A 139 11.96 10.06 1.32
CA THR A 139 11.54 9.63 2.66
C THR A 139 12.71 9.06 3.46
N ILE A 140 13.62 8.37 2.82
CA ILE A 140 14.78 7.74 3.46
C ILE A 140 16.03 8.63 3.47
N ASP A 141 16.08 9.69 2.63
CA ASP A 141 17.15 10.70 2.67
C ASP A 141 16.99 11.57 3.91
N THR A 142 18.11 11.92 4.54
CA THR A 142 18.16 12.80 5.71
C THR A 142 18.45 14.26 5.36
N MET A 143 18.60 14.57 4.10
CA MET A 143 18.93 15.93 3.61
C MET A 143 17.73 16.60 2.95
N LEU A 144 17.52 17.86 3.26
CA LEU A 144 16.50 18.72 2.67
C LEU A 144 17.13 19.90 1.95
N SER A 145 16.41 20.45 0.99
CA SER A 145 16.72 21.79 0.44
C SER A 145 16.20 22.85 1.41
N ILE A 146 16.99 23.91 1.62
CA ILE A 146 16.62 25.01 2.55
C ILE A 146 15.43 25.80 2.00
N GLY A 147 15.33 25.96 0.71
CA GLY A 147 14.24 26.68 0.05
C GLY A 147 13.91 26.14 -1.33
N ALA A 148 12.80 26.63 -1.88
CA ALA A 148 12.31 26.19 -3.18
C ALA A 148 13.33 26.36 -4.32
N PHE A 149 14.22 27.34 -4.20
CA PHE A 149 15.19 27.70 -5.24
C PHE A 149 16.64 27.36 -4.88
N ASP A 150 16.88 26.84 -3.67
CA ASP A 150 18.22 26.47 -3.25
C ASP A 150 18.57 25.04 -3.69
N ASN A 151 19.70 24.92 -4.35
CA ASN A 151 20.28 23.61 -4.68
C ASN A 151 21.12 23.03 -3.53
N GLU A 152 21.39 23.84 -2.49
CA GLU A 152 22.12 23.40 -1.32
C GLU A 152 21.21 22.64 -0.37
N ARG A 153 21.61 21.42 -0.02
CA ARG A 153 20.94 20.57 0.96
C ARG A 153 21.66 20.69 2.29
N LEU A 154 21.11 21.46 3.20
CA LEU A 154 21.79 21.74 4.49
C LEU A 154 21.01 21.29 5.70
N GLU A 155 19.68 21.25 5.66
CA GLU A 155 18.89 20.81 6.81
C GLU A 155 18.80 19.29 6.83
N ARG A 156 18.83 18.72 8.05
CA ARG A 156 18.67 17.29 8.28
C ARG A 156 17.23 17.00 8.74
N LYS A 157 16.59 16.08 8.05
CA LYS A 157 15.43 15.37 8.59
C LYS A 157 15.87 13.99 9.08
N GLU A 158 15.08 13.34 9.90
CA GLU A 158 15.29 11.93 10.20
C GLU A 158 14.80 11.09 9.02
N ASN A 159 15.40 9.92 8.81
CA ASN A 159 14.90 8.96 7.83
C ASN A 159 13.54 8.41 8.27
N SER A 160 12.81 7.83 7.34
CA SER A 160 11.52 7.20 7.65
C SER A 160 11.68 5.70 7.84
N LYS A 161 11.18 5.16 8.95
CA LYS A 161 11.19 3.71 9.25
C LYS A 161 10.04 2.94 8.59
N VAL A 162 8.98 3.64 8.17
CA VAL A 162 7.87 3.11 7.39
C VAL A 162 7.46 4.16 6.37
N VAL A 163 7.20 3.74 5.14
CA VAL A 163 6.75 4.62 4.05
C VAL A 163 5.38 4.15 3.57
N VAL A 164 4.40 5.06 3.55
CA VAL A 164 3.05 4.81 3.07
C VAL A 164 2.77 5.69 1.85
N PHE A 165 2.54 5.08 0.69
CA PHE A 165 2.14 5.78 -0.52
C PHE A 165 0.62 5.88 -0.59
N THR A 166 0.07 7.04 -0.29
CA THR A 166 -1.37 7.26 -0.17
C THR A 166 -2.14 7.28 -1.50
N SER A 167 -1.45 7.43 -2.63
CA SER A 167 -2.06 7.39 -3.96
C SER A 167 -2.12 5.97 -4.54
N PRO A 168 -3.29 5.53 -5.07
CA PRO A 168 -3.40 4.28 -5.80
C PRO A 168 -2.57 4.29 -7.09
N MET A 169 -2.34 5.45 -7.70
CA MET A 169 -1.47 5.59 -8.87
C MET A 169 -0.03 5.16 -8.58
N SER A 170 0.51 5.53 -7.40
CA SER A 170 1.83 5.06 -6.97
C SER A 170 1.88 3.55 -6.76
N ALA A 171 0.78 2.95 -6.29
CA ALA A 171 0.66 1.50 -6.10
C ALA A 171 0.64 0.73 -7.44
N ALA A 172 -0.08 1.25 -8.44
CA ALA A 172 -0.19 0.61 -9.75
C ALA A 172 1.12 0.70 -10.54
N PHE A 173 1.74 1.88 -10.53
CA PHE A 173 2.84 2.15 -11.45
C PHE A 173 4.21 2.07 -10.78
N GLY A 174 4.36 2.52 -9.52
CA GLY A 174 5.66 2.61 -8.86
C GLY A 174 6.07 1.42 -7.99
N ALA A 175 5.12 0.59 -7.56
CA ALA A 175 5.39 -0.49 -6.60
C ALA A 175 6.46 -1.47 -7.08
N PHE A 176 6.43 -1.86 -8.34
CA PHE A 176 7.39 -2.78 -8.95
C PHE A 176 8.83 -2.24 -8.91
N ASP A 177 9.01 -0.96 -9.22
CA ASP A 177 10.33 -0.33 -9.24
C ASP A 177 10.91 -0.19 -7.82
N ILE A 178 10.08 0.20 -6.85
CA ILE A 178 10.47 0.28 -5.44
C ILE A 178 10.83 -1.11 -4.90
N ASP A 179 9.99 -2.12 -5.14
CA ASP A 179 10.25 -3.49 -4.71
C ASP A 179 11.57 -4.03 -5.29
N THR A 180 11.84 -3.75 -6.57
CA THR A 180 13.09 -4.11 -7.21
C THR A 180 14.30 -3.45 -6.54
N LEU A 181 14.22 -2.16 -6.22
CA LEU A 181 15.29 -1.46 -5.51
C LEU A 181 15.52 -2.02 -4.11
N VAL A 182 14.44 -2.19 -3.32
CA VAL A 182 14.53 -2.70 -1.94
C VAL A 182 15.12 -4.10 -1.91
N ARG A 183 14.68 -4.99 -2.81
CA ARG A 183 15.24 -6.34 -2.91
C ARG A 183 16.70 -6.35 -3.32
N SER A 184 17.10 -5.46 -4.25
CA SER A 184 18.47 -5.42 -4.77
C SER A 184 19.51 -5.09 -3.70
N VAL A 185 19.15 -4.26 -2.71
CA VAL A 185 20.05 -3.91 -1.59
C VAL A 185 19.98 -4.91 -0.42
N GLY A 186 19.07 -5.88 -0.47
CA GLY A 186 18.91 -6.89 0.58
C GLY A 186 18.48 -6.33 1.94
N ARG A 187 17.85 -5.14 1.95
CA ARG A 187 17.31 -4.49 3.14
C ARG A 187 15.80 -4.61 3.20
N GLN A 188 15.25 -4.72 4.39
CA GLN A 188 13.82 -4.71 4.62
C GLN A 188 13.38 -3.28 4.91
N ILE A 189 13.06 -2.51 3.87
CA ILE A 189 12.50 -1.16 4.00
C ILE A 189 10.98 -1.31 3.90
N PRO A 190 10.23 -1.04 4.98
CA PRO A 190 8.78 -1.21 4.95
C PRO A 190 8.11 -0.15 4.08
N VAL A 191 7.46 -0.59 3.02
CA VAL A 191 6.65 0.25 2.12
C VAL A 191 5.24 -0.31 2.06
N ILE A 192 4.25 0.54 2.30
CA ILE A 192 2.84 0.20 2.30
C ILE A 192 2.14 0.97 1.18
N PHE A 193 1.41 0.24 0.35
CA PHE A 193 0.49 0.77 -0.64
C PHE A 193 -0.93 0.40 -0.19
N PRO A 194 -1.75 1.35 0.30
CA PRO A 194 -3.06 1.07 0.87
C PRO A 194 -3.96 0.20 -0.02
N SER A 195 -4.07 0.54 -1.33
CA SER A 195 -4.89 -0.23 -2.27
C SER A 195 -4.43 -1.69 -2.39
N ARG A 196 -3.13 -1.96 -2.49
CA ARG A 196 -2.60 -3.33 -2.52
C ARG A 196 -2.83 -4.06 -1.19
N LEU A 197 -2.62 -3.40 -0.07
CA LEU A 197 -2.86 -3.96 1.27
C LEU A 197 -4.32 -4.40 1.45
N MET A 198 -5.26 -3.56 1.05
CA MET A 198 -6.69 -3.86 1.18
C MET A 198 -7.08 -5.05 0.31
N PHE A 199 -6.62 -5.10 -0.95
CA PHE A 199 -6.90 -6.22 -1.84
C PHE A 199 -6.25 -7.52 -1.34
N GLU A 200 -5.01 -7.46 -0.87
CA GLU A 200 -4.33 -8.61 -0.28
C GLU A 200 -5.14 -9.22 0.87
N ARG A 201 -5.62 -8.39 1.80
CA ARG A 201 -6.48 -8.83 2.90
C ARG A 201 -7.80 -9.43 2.42
N GLN A 202 -8.37 -8.95 1.30
CA GLN A 202 -9.57 -9.54 0.73
C GLN A 202 -9.29 -10.91 0.08
N PHE A 203 -8.20 -11.03 -0.66
CA PHE A 203 -7.78 -12.31 -1.24
C PHE A 203 -7.47 -13.36 -0.16
N ASP A 204 -6.88 -12.95 0.97
CA ASP A 204 -6.55 -13.85 2.08
C ASP A 204 -7.80 -14.43 2.79
N ARG A 205 -9.00 -13.84 2.57
CA ARG A 205 -10.27 -14.42 3.03
C ARG A 205 -10.66 -15.67 2.27
N ASN A 206 -10.01 -15.97 1.16
CA ASN A 206 -10.24 -17.13 0.29
C ASN A 206 -11.72 -17.26 -0.16
N ILE A 207 -12.36 -16.14 -0.48
CA ILE A 207 -13.73 -16.09 -0.97
C ILE A 207 -13.75 -16.47 -2.46
N PRO A 208 -14.47 -17.52 -2.86
CA PRO A 208 -14.64 -17.86 -4.27
C PRO A 208 -15.35 -16.71 -5.00
N HIS A 209 -14.87 -16.36 -6.20
CA HIS A 209 -15.46 -15.28 -7.02
C HIS A 209 -15.59 -13.97 -6.23
N LEU A 210 -14.50 -13.54 -5.62
CA LEU A 210 -14.44 -12.31 -4.85
C LEU A 210 -14.77 -11.09 -5.72
N HIS A 211 -15.84 -10.36 -5.35
CA HIS A 211 -16.17 -9.07 -5.96
C HIS A 211 -16.11 -7.98 -4.90
N VAL A 212 -15.38 -6.92 -5.20
CA VAL A 212 -15.22 -5.75 -4.32
C VAL A 212 -15.60 -4.47 -5.06
N ALA A 213 -16.12 -3.52 -4.32
CA ALA A 213 -16.28 -2.15 -4.79
C ALA A 213 -15.36 -1.22 -4.01
N VAL A 214 -14.86 -0.16 -4.65
CA VAL A 214 -14.04 0.87 -4.02
C VAL A 214 -14.73 2.21 -4.19
N ILE A 215 -15.03 2.86 -3.07
CA ILE A 215 -15.46 4.27 -3.02
C ILE A 215 -14.20 5.11 -2.91
N THR A 216 -14.02 6.05 -3.84
CA THR A 216 -12.82 6.88 -3.92
C THR A 216 -13.15 8.23 -4.56
N ASP A 217 -12.17 9.14 -4.62
CA ASP A 217 -12.33 10.40 -5.36
C ASP A 217 -12.54 10.19 -6.87
N SER A 218 -13.15 11.19 -7.53
CA SER A 218 -13.53 11.11 -8.95
C SER A 218 -12.35 10.83 -9.87
N LEU A 219 -11.19 11.47 -9.65
CA LEU A 219 -10.02 11.28 -10.50
C LEU A 219 -9.49 9.84 -10.41
N SER A 220 -9.38 9.31 -9.20
CA SER A 220 -8.95 7.93 -8.97
C SER A 220 -9.97 6.92 -9.53
N ALA A 221 -11.28 7.19 -9.44
CA ALA A 221 -12.33 6.34 -10.01
C ALA A 221 -12.25 6.31 -11.54
N GLU A 222 -12.18 7.48 -12.19
CA GLU A 222 -12.11 7.63 -13.64
C GLU A 222 -10.82 7.04 -14.24
N SER A 223 -9.73 7.04 -13.49
CA SER A 223 -8.45 6.50 -13.93
C SER A 223 -8.46 4.98 -14.16
N GLY A 224 -9.41 4.26 -13.57
CA GLY A 224 -9.46 2.79 -13.60
C GLY A 224 -8.34 2.10 -12.83
N VAL A 225 -7.62 2.82 -11.97
CA VAL A 225 -6.42 2.31 -11.28
C VAL A 225 -6.71 1.18 -10.30
N TYR A 226 -7.84 1.20 -9.59
CA TYR A 226 -8.18 0.14 -8.63
C TYR A 226 -8.49 -1.19 -9.31
N PRO A 227 -9.35 -1.26 -10.35
CA PRO A 227 -9.50 -2.47 -11.15
C PRO A 227 -8.16 -2.98 -11.69
N LEU A 228 -7.29 -2.10 -12.20
CA LEU A 228 -5.96 -2.48 -12.69
C LEU A 228 -5.10 -3.19 -11.62
N ILE A 229 -5.01 -2.61 -10.42
CA ILE A 229 -4.26 -3.21 -9.29
C ILE A 229 -4.89 -4.55 -8.88
N PHE A 230 -6.22 -4.59 -8.79
CA PHE A 230 -6.94 -5.80 -8.38
C PHE A 230 -6.72 -6.95 -9.36
N ASP A 231 -6.85 -6.68 -10.67
CA ASP A 231 -6.70 -7.68 -11.72
C ASP A 231 -5.25 -8.21 -11.80
N GLU A 232 -4.24 -7.33 -11.66
CA GLU A 232 -2.82 -7.72 -11.55
C GLU A 232 -2.62 -8.69 -10.39
N MET A 233 -3.09 -8.33 -9.19
CA MET A 233 -2.93 -9.14 -7.99
C MET A 233 -3.74 -10.45 -8.03
N ALA A 234 -4.93 -10.45 -8.65
CA ALA A 234 -5.73 -11.65 -8.85
C ALA A 234 -5.05 -12.62 -9.84
N ALA A 235 -4.48 -12.07 -10.93
CA ALA A 235 -3.74 -12.86 -11.91
C ALA A 235 -2.48 -13.51 -11.31
N GLU A 236 -1.71 -12.77 -10.49
CA GLU A 236 -0.55 -13.30 -9.77
C GLU A 236 -0.91 -14.49 -8.86
N ARG A 237 -2.14 -14.51 -8.31
CA ARG A 237 -2.66 -15.58 -7.47
C ARG A 237 -3.39 -16.69 -8.25
N GLY A 238 -3.54 -16.53 -9.56
CA GLY A 238 -4.29 -17.47 -10.41
C GLY A 238 -5.80 -17.50 -10.14
N LEU A 239 -6.36 -16.40 -9.60
CA LEU A 239 -7.77 -16.30 -9.27
C LEU A 239 -8.59 -15.91 -10.49
N LEU A 240 -9.68 -16.62 -10.74
CA LEU A 240 -10.58 -16.40 -11.88
C LEU A 240 -11.98 -16.03 -11.38
N GLY A 241 -12.68 -15.20 -12.15
CA GLY A 241 -14.05 -14.79 -11.84
C GLY A 241 -14.16 -13.87 -10.64
N CYS A 242 -13.07 -13.21 -10.26
CA CYS A 242 -13.04 -12.11 -9.31
C CYS A 242 -13.14 -10.76 -10.04
N GLY A 243 -13.55 -9.70 -9.35
CA GLY A 243 -13.65 -8.38 -9.98
C GLY A 243 -13.65 -7.22 -8.98
N CYS A 244 -13.23 -6.06 -9.46
CA CYS A 244 -13.24 -4.81 -8.73
C CYS A 244 -13.91 -3.72 -9.56
N VAL A 245 -14.77 -2.93 -8.93
CA VAL A 245 -15.36 -1.72 -9.52
C VAL A 245 -15.04 -0.54 -8.60
N ALA A 246 -14.49 0.54 -9.15
CA ALA A 246 -14.25 1.77 -8.42
C ALA A 246 -15.19 2.88 -8.91
N PHE A 247 -15.70 3.70 -8.00
CA PHE A 247 -16.56 4.83 -8.32
C PHE A 247 -16.46 5.92 -7.26
N ALA A 248 -16.76 7.15 -7.66
CA ALA A 248 -16.97 8.25 -6.74
C ALA A 248 -18.44 8.31 -6.31
N CYS A 249 -18.69 8.76 -5.10
CA CYS A 249 -20.02 8.94 -4.57
C CYS A 249 -20.13 10.33 -3.93
N ASP A 250 -20.98 11.20 -4.51
CA ASP A 250 -21.15 12.59 -4.03
C ASP A 250 -21.93 12.66 -2.70
N SER A 251 -22.72 11.63 -2.40
CA SER A 251 -23.57 11.57 -1.23
C SER A 251 -23.25 10.33 -0.41
N VAL A 252 -22.26 10.42 0.39
CA VAL A 252 -21.59 9.29 1.02
C VAL A 252 -22.40 8.63 2.14
N SER A 253 -23.62 9.06 2.40
CA SER A 253 -24.32 8.67 3.62
C SER A 253 -25.23 7.47 3.49
N TYR A 254 -25.71 7.12 2.30
CA TYR A 254 -26.74 6.10 2.16
C TYR A 254 -26.28 4.90 1.33
N ALA A 255 -26.35 3.72 1.93
CA ALA A 255 -25.98 2.48 1.28
C ALA A 255 -26.76 2.17 -0.01
N GLY A 256 -28.02 2.65 -0.11
CA GLY A 256 -28.82 2.55 -1.33
C GLY A 256 -28.19 3.31 -2.50
N ASP A 257 -27.79 4.56 -2.28
CA ASP A 257 -27.15 5.41 -3.30
C ASP A 257 -25.79 4.85 -3.70
N ILE A 258 -25.03 4.32 -2.72
CA ILE A 258 -23.76 3.65 -2.97
C ILE A 258 -23.94 2.41 -3.86
N LEU A 259 -24.94 1.57 -3.60
CA LEU A 259 -25.23 0.39 -4.39
C LEU A 259 -25.79 0.73 -5.77
N ASP A 260 -26.51 1.84 -5.91
CA ASP A 260 -26.95 2.33 -7.20
C ASP A 260 -25.77 2.91 -8.01
N SER A 261 -24.83 3.63 -7.36
CA SER A 261 -23.57 4.07 -7.98
C SER A 261 -22.71 2.87 -8.43
N TYR A 262 -22.64 1.81 -7.62
CA TYR A 262 -22.00 0.56 -8.02
C TYR A 262 -22.59 0.00 -9.30
N ARG A 263 -23.93 -0.04 -9.42
CA ARG A 263 -24.61 -0.51 -10.65
C ARG A 263 -24.32 0.40 -11.84
N GLN A 264 -24.35 1.71 -11.64
CA GLN A 264 -24.06 2.69 -12.70
C GLN A 264 -22.62 2.56 -13.20
N ALA A 265 -21.69 2.24 -12.33
CA ALA A 265 -20.30 1.95 -12.67
C ALA A 265 -20.09 0.55 -13.32
N GLY A 266 -21.18 -0.17 -13.64
CA GLY A 266 -21.14 -1.48 -14.30
C GLY A 266 -21.12 -2.68 -13.36
N GLY A 267 -21.22 -2.46 -12.06
CA GLY A 267 -21.25 -3.53 -11.06
C GLY A 267 -22.58 -4.31 -11.09
N ASN A 268 -22.50 -5.62 -11.23
CA ASN A 268 -23.69 -6.47 -11.32
C ASN A 268 -23.57 -7.77 -10.50
N MET A 269 -22.42 -8.00 -9.90
CA MET A 269 -22.16 -9.19 -9.07
C MET A 269 -22.35 -8.87 -7.58
N PRO A 270 -22.76 -9.86 -6.76
CA PRO A 270 -22.83 -9.65 -5.33
C PRO A 270 -21.46 -9.32 -4.72
N LEU A 271 -21.40 -8.22 -3.97
CA LEU A 271 -20.19 -7.70 -3.34
C LEU A 271 -19.84 -8.50 -2.07
N SER A 272 -18.60 -8.86 -1.93
CA SER A 272 -18.03 -9.41 -0.71
C SER A 272 -17.53 -8.31 0.23
N ALA A 273 -17.18 -7.15 -0.32
CA ALA A 273 -16.78 -5.98 0.44
C ALA A 273 -16.98 -4.68 -0.35
N ILE A 274 -17.17 -3.60 0.40
CA ILE A 274 -16.94 -2.23 -0.05
C ILE A 274 -15.74 -1.67 0.70
N ILE A 275 -14.77 -1.17 -0.03
CA ILE A 275 -13.58 -0.50 0.47
C ILE A 275 -13.81 1.00 0.34
N VAL A 276 -13.71 1.73 1.43
CA VAL A 276 -13.81 3.18 1.45
C VAL A 276 -12.41 3.77 1.50
N ASP A 277 -11.94 4.28 0.37
CA ASP A 277 -10.65 4.93 0.18
C ASP A 277 -10.83 6.36 -0.38
N ASP A 278 -11.81 7.06 0.17
CA ASP A 278 -12.08 8.47 -0.07
C ASP A 278 -11.70 9.28 1.18
N PRO A 279 -10.86 10.33 1.05
CA PRO A 279 -10.43 11.14 2.19
C PRO A 279 -11.59 11.87 2.88
N ASP A 280 -12.65 12.18 2.16
CA ASP A 280 -13.80 12.97 2.66
C ASP A 280 -14.96 12.09 3.15
N ALA A 281 -14.83 10.75 3.06
CA ALA A 281 -15.90 9.83 3.40
C ALA A 281 -16.17 9.75 4.90
N ASP A 282 -17.46 9.83 5.29
CA ASP A 282 -17.93 9.48 6.64
C ASP A 282 -18.14 7.95 6.74
N ILE A 283 -17.12 7.27 7.21
CA ILE A 283 -17.13 5.82 7.28
C ILE A 283 -18.17 5.25 8.26
N GLU A 284 -18.43 5.95 9.37
CA GLU A 284 -19.40 5.49 10.34
C GLU A 284 -20.83 5.61 9.80
N ALA A 285 -21.16 6.73 9.15
CA ALA A 285 -22.44 6.90 8.45
C ALA A 285 -22.65 5.83 7.37
N ILE A 286 -21.60 5.48 6.62
CA ILE A 286 -21.64 4.41 5.61
C ILE A 286 -21.93 3.07 6.29
N ARG A 287 -21.20 2.71 7.35
CA ARG A 287 -21.39 1.46 8.09
C ARG A 287 -22.79 1.32 8.66
N ASP A 288 -23.28 2.37 9.31
CA ASP A 288 -24.62 2.40 9.89
C ASP A 288 -25.70 2.22 8.83
N SER A 289 -25.53 2.87 7.68
CA SER A 289 -26.46 2.76 6.56
C SER A 289 -26.49 1.35 5.95
N PHE A 290 -25.36 0.68 5.80
CA PHE A 290 -25.30 -0.72 5.39
C PHE A 290 -25.87 -1.64 6.47
N GLY A 291 -25.59 -1.38 7.74
CA GLY A 291 -26.22 -2.07 8.87
C GLY A 291 -27.73 -2.01 8.81
N TRP A 292 -28.29 -0.83 8.51
CA TRP A 292 -29.73 -0.67 8.35
C TRP A 292 -30.31 -1.52 7.20
N ILE A 293 -29.68 -1.51 6.00
CA ILE A 293 -30.11 -2.37 4.88
C ILE A 293 -30.07 -3.86 5.26
N LEU A 294 -29.04 -4.29 5.98
CA LEU A 294 -28.87 -5.70 6.36
C LEU A 294 -29.89 -6.16 7.42
N HIS A 295 -30.29 -5.29 8.34
CA HIS A 295 -31.13 -5.69 9.47
C HIS A 295 -32.62 -5.37 9.28
N VAL A 296 -32.97 -4.29 8.57
CA VAL A 296 -34.36 -3.86 8.38
C VAL A 296 -34.98 -4.57 7.18
N GLN A 297 -36.05 -5.34 7.41
CA GLN A 297 -36.78 -6.01 6.35
C GLN A 297 -37.77 -5.05 5.69
N SER A 298 -37.40 -4.54 4.53
CA SER A 298 -38.32 -3.81 3.63
C SER A 298 -38.15 -4.35 2.20
N GLU A 299 -39.14 -4.11 1.34
CA GLU A 299 -39.08 -4.56 -0.06
C GLU A 299 -37.88 -3.94 -0.80
N ALA A 300 -37.60 -2.65 -0.58
CA ALA A 300 -36.44 -1.96 -1.13
C ALA A 300 -35.11 -2.61 -0.66
N ASN A 301 -34.97 -2.86 0.64
CA ASN A 301 -33.77 -3.47 1.20
C ASN A 301 -33.53 -4.88 0.69
N LEU A 302 -34.58 -5.67 0.44
CA LEU A 302 -34.46 -7.00 -0.16
C LEU A 302 -33.87 -6.94 -1.59
N GLY A 303 -34.16 -5.88 -2.34
CA GLY A 303 -33.54 -5.63 -3.64
C GLY A 303 -32.04 -5.37 -3.53
N TYR A 304 -31.63 -4.54 -2.59
CA TYR A 304 -30.21 -4.20 -2.36
C TYR A 304 -29.42 -5.34 -1.76
N ARG A 305 -30.01 -6.16 -0.86
CA ARG A 305 -29.31 -7.32 -0.27
C ARG A 305 -28.83 -8.34 -1.30
N LYS A 306 -29.48 -8.43 -2.46
CA LYS A 306 -29.03 -9.30 -3.56
C LYS A 306 -27.70 -8.88 -4.16
N LEU A 307 -27.26 -7.64 -3.91
CA LEU A 307 -25.96 -7.12 -4.33
C LEU A 307 -24.87 -7.35 -3.28
N MET A 308 -25.15 -8.07 -2.20
CA MET A 308 -24.20 -8.33 -1.14
C MET A 308 -24.18 -9.84 -0.84
N THR A 309 -23.01 -10.38 -0.55
CA THR A 309 -22.87 -11.77 -0.06
C THR A 309 -23.16 -11.84 1.45
N ASP A 310 -23.38 -13.06 1.97
CA ASP A 310 -23.62 -13.26 3.41
C ASP A 310 -22.46 -12.79 4.31
N GLY A 311 -21.24 -12.77 3.77
CA GLY A 311 -20.05 -12.30 4.47
C GLY A 311 -19.62 -10.87 4.10
N PHE A 312 -20.54 -10.04 3.60
CA PHE A 312 -20.27 -8.68 3.19
C PHE A 312 -19.72 -7.80 4.32
N THR A 313 -18.74 -6.96 4.00
CA THR A 313 -18.09 -6.04 4.96
C THR A 313 -17.84 -4.66 4.36
N VAL A 314 -17.86 -3.63 5.21
CA VAL A 314 -17.41 -2.26 4.87
C VAL A 314 -16.05 -2.02 5.51
N ILE A 315 -15.07 -1.68 4.69
CA ILE A 315 -13.65 -1.57 5.04
C ILE A 315 -13.23 -0.11 4.97
N ASP A 316 -12.65 0.40 6.05
CA ASP A 316 -12.02 1.71 6.10
C ASP A 316 -10.54 1.58 5.73
N ALA A 317 -10.14 2.13 4.60
CA ALA A 317 -8.76 2.09 4.12
C ALA A 317 -7.76 2.71 5.10
N ARG A 318 -8.15 3.81 5.74
CA ARG A 318 -7.28 4.52 6.71
C ARG A 318 -6.99 3.65 7.94
N ARG A 319 -8.04 3.00 8.47
CA ARG A 319 -7.91 2.08 9.61
C ARG A 319 -7.05 0.86 9.27
N GLU A 320 -7.23 0.30 8.07
CA GLU A 320 -6.45 -0.85 7.63
C GLU A 320 -4.95 -0.53 7.54
N VAL A 321 -4.61 0.69 7.10
CA VAL A 321 -3.22 1.14 7.00
C VAL A 321 -2.62 1.38 8.38
N THR A 322 -3.32 2.09 9.28
CA THR A 322 -2.82 2.31 10.66
C THR A 322 -2.67 1.00 11.41
N ASP A 323 -3.62 0.06 11.28
CA ASP A 323 -3.53 -1.30 11.83
C ASP A 323 -2.28 -2.05 11.30
N ALA A 324 -2.01 -1.98 10.01
CA ALA A 324 -0.84 -2.62 9.41
C ALA A 324 0.47 -2.00 9.93
N CYS A 325 0.54 -0.67 10.02
CA CYS A 325 1.70 0.04 10.56
C CYS A 325 1.92 -0.30 12.04
N TYR A 326 0.88 -0.29 12.86
CA TYR A 326 0.95 -0.64 14.28
C TYR A 326 1.50 -2.06 14.48
N LYS A 327 0.90 -3.04 13.81
CA LYS A 327 1.35 -4.44 13.86
C LYS A 327 2.77 -4.62 13.36
N LEU A 328 3.17 -3.89 12.32
CA LEU A 328 4.54 -3.90 11.80
C LEU A 328 5.54 -3.39 12.86
N LEU A 329 5.32 -2.19 13.39
CA LEU A 329 6.20 -1.58 14.38
C LEU A 329 6.29 -2.43 15.66
N ARG A 330 5.18 -3.00 16.09
CA ARG A 330 5.16 -3.89 17.24
C ARG A 330 5.93 -5.19 17.00
N ARG A 331 5.72 -5.83 15.85
CA ARG A 331 6.42 -7.07 15.48
C ARG A 331 7.92 -6.87 15.34
N THR A 332 8.35 -5.73 14.84
CA THR A 332 9.77 -5.40 14.66
C THR A 332 10.40 -4.74 15.88
N ASN A 333 9.61 -4.49 16.93
CA ASN A 333 10.01 -3.73 18.13
C ASN A 333 10.60 -2.36 17.78
N ASN A 334 9.95 -1.66 16.86
CA ASN A 334 10.47 -0.42 16.26
C ASN A 334 9.60 0.82 16.60
N PHE A 335 8.78 0.73 17.65
CA PHE A 335 8.16 1.93 18.23
C PHE A 335 9.21 2.83 18.87
N THR A 336 8.98 4.14 18.80
CA THR A 336 9.82 5.11 19.52
C THR A 336 9.75 4.89 21.04
N HIS A 337 10.81 5.28 21.73
CA HIS A 337 10.82 5.29 23.19
C HIS A 337 10.41 6.66 23.77
N ASN A 338 9.99 7.60 22.92
CA ASN A 338 9.53 8.92 23.37
C ASN A 338 8.14 8.79 24.01
N ILE A 339 7.96 9.43 25.16
CA ILE A 339 6.68 9.53 25.84
C ILE A 339 6.09 10.91 25.55
N SER A 340 5.34 11.00 24.46
CA SER A 340 4.65 12.24 24.04
C SER A 340 3.44 11.89 23.19
N TYR A 341 2.57 12.87 22.90
CA TYR A 341 1.59 12.70 21.86
C TYR A 341 2.28 12.56 20.49
N PRO A 342 1.68 11.83 19.52
CA PRO A 342 2.19 11.81 18.18
C PRO A 342 2.08 13.21 17.57
N TYR A 343 2.98 13.53 16.63
CA TYR A 343 2.99 14.82 15.96
C TYR A 343 3.38 14.69 14.51
N SER A 344 3.03 15.69 13.69
CA SER A 344 3.39 15.69 12.28
C SER A 344 4.38 16.78 11.92
N LYS A 345 5.13 16.54 10.84
CA LYS A 345 5.90 17.53 10.11
C LYS A 345 5.51 17.50 8.64
N ASP A 346 5.42 18.66 8.05
CA ASP A 346 4.96 18.84 6.68
C ASP A 346 6.13 19.13 5.74
N TYR A 347 6.18 18.40 4.64
CA TYR A 347 7.14 18.56 3.55
C TYR A 347 6.39 18.68 2.23
N ILE A 348 6.91 19.49 1.31
CA ILE A 348 6.37 19.61 -0.03
C ILE A 348 7.47 19.41 -1.06
N THR A 349 7.11 18.84 -2.21
CA THR A 349 7.96 18.92 -3.39
C THR A 349 7.75 20.24 -4.12
N VAL A 350 8.83 20.86 -4.56
CA VAL A 350 8.81 22.10 -5.34
C VAL A 350 9.69 21.94 -6.57
N PRO A 351 9.35 22.54 -7.74
CA PRO A 351 10.20 22.49 -8.91
C PRO A 351 11.59 23.04 -8.60
N ALA A 352 12.64 22.35 -9.05
CA ALA A 352 14.01 22.81 -8.89
C ALA A 352 14.31 23.96 -9.88
N SER A 353 15.14 24.93 -9.47
CA SER A 353 15.49 26.09 -10.29
C SER A 353 16.37 25.75 -11.51
N SER A 354 17.01 24.59 -11.52
CA SER A 354 17.86 24.13 -12.62
C SER A 354 17.77 22.62 -12.80
N GLY A 355 17.79 22.15 -14.03
CA GLY A 355 17.98 20.72 -14.35
C GLY A 355 16.75 19.85 -14.42
N GLY A 356 15.51 20.39 -14.40
CA GLY A 356 14.29 19.61 -14.69
C GLY A 356 13.95 18.55 -13.63
N GLY A 357 14.15 18.86 -12.36
CA GLY A 357 13.78 18.03 -11.22
C GLY A 357 12.92 18.79 -10.22
N TYR A 358 12.79 18.24 -9.01
CA TYR A 358 12.15 18.90 -7.90
C TYR A 358 12.91 18.62 -6.59
N ASN A 359 12.75 19.53 -5.64
CA ASN A 359 13.35 19.50 -4.32
C ASN A 359 12.31 19.21 -3.27
N LEU A 360 12.73 18.65 -2.14
CA LEU A 360 11.90 18.50 -0.94
C LEU A 360 12.25 19.61 0.05
N VAL A 361 11.25 20.35 0.51
CA VAL A 361 11.38 21.42 1.49
C VAL A 361 10.41 21.20 2.65
N GLU A 362 10.81 21.61 3.86
CA GLU A 362 9.92 21.60 5.04
C GLU A 362 9.00 22.82 5.02
N LEU A 363 7.75 22.65 5.39
CA LEU A 363 6.80 23.72 5.64
C LEU A 363 6.80 24.05 7.14
N TYR A 364 7.05 25.30 7.48
CA TYR A 364 7.03 25.84 8.84
C TYR A 364 5.68 26.45 9.18
#